data_43f803953219f072bab587464708c6ca
#
_entry.id   43f803953219f072bab587464708c6ca
#
_cell.length_a   1.000
_cell.length_b   1.000
_cell.length_c   1.000
_cell.angle_alpha   90.00
_cell.angle_beta   90.00
_cell.angle_gamma   90.00
#
_symmetry.space_group_name_H-M   'P 1'
#
loop_
_entity.id
_entity.type
_entity.pdbx_description
1 polymer ?
#
loop_
_entity_poly.entity_id
_entity_poly.type
_entity_poly.pdbx_seq_one_letter_code
_entity_poly.pdbx_strand_id
1 'polypeptide(L)'
;MATPSLERSPMQSSLRLLTDRANLGALVLAASIPFVFSHERYQPELGVEVGSTSIDLRLSDGAILVVAIAAAVAAARFGVARLQPARLLWIPGIVLLGWLAFAAFRPASLEDPLFDDHLVSLLKLGEYALLAVAVPLLVRSVEDLTIVLGALVLWCAVAVGVALLQFFGLDIFGAWNPGWRQPSFLGHHDLAALAALAVSLAAAGIVAGRRRIPGSALFTTALAVGMLGLMLAGSVAAAGGLALGATALWLAARGRFAPSGRRVLALALVVAVVAGGVTAVRGDALEDFLRFVGVRGDEPPVGVETYSQRAVLAYIGLRIWQDNPIAGVGWQRSSKAEVFEPYLPDARKRFPDVVDLAFPAEGREWGVQNLYIQMLADAGVIGLLLLLAVAAAGLVLAGRTAIHATNPWAAGAGLVAVCALLTLAGEWASLGIVAGIPLQAATCLVLGLAAAGAATVEEETDD
;
A
#
# COMPACT_ATOMS: atom_id res chain seq x y z
N MET A 1 -55.92 21.83 -4.72
CA MET A 1 -54.91 22.21 -3.77
C MET A 1 -53.90 21.10 -3.71
N ALA A 2 -52.73 21.32 -4.30
CA ALA A 2 -51.63 20.34 -4.29
C ALA A 2 -50.80 20.58 -3.02
N THR A 3 -50.66 19.56 -2.18
CA THR A 3 -49.79 19.58 -1.00
C THR A 3 -48.32 19.73 -1.44
N PRO A 4 -47.57 20.68 -0.90
CA PRO A 4 -46.15 20.83 -1.24
C PRO A 4 -45.39 19.60 -0.73
N SER A 5 -44.67 18.92 -1.62
CA SER A 5 -43.70 17.89 -1.28
C SER A 5 -42.56 18.55 -0.48
N LEU A 6 -42.51 18.26 0.82
CA LEU A 6 -41.41 18.67 1.68
C LEU A 6 -40.10 18.07 1.12
N GLU A 7 -39.25 18.88 0.52
CA GLU A 7 -37.88 18.54 0.19
C GLU A 7 -37.17 18.10 1.48
N ARG A 8 -36.82 16.82 1.53
CA ARG A 8 -36.10 16.23 2.66
C ARG A 8 -34.72 16.82 2.72
N SER A 9 -34.32 17.30 3.92
CA SER A 9 -33.00 17.91 4.11
C SER A 9 -31.88 16.88 3.81
N PRO A 10 -30.71 17.31 3.32
CA PRO A 10 -29.55 16.44 3.07
C PRO A 10 -29.13 15.62 4.29
N MET A 11 -29.37 16.13 5.49
CA MET A 11 -29.09 15.49 6.78
C MET A 11 -30.02 14.29 7.06
N GLN A 12 -31.28 14.32 6.58
CA GLN A 12 -32.21 13.18 6.73
C GLN A 12 -31.89 12.03 5.77
N SER A 13 -31.31 12.32 4.60
CA SER A 13 -30.78 11.27 3.70
C SER A 13 -29.53 10.60 4.26
N SER A 14 -28.65 11.37 4.91
CA SER A 14 -27.44 10.83 5.56
C SER A 14 -27.78 9.96 6.78
N LEU A 15 -28.80 10.35 7.58
CA LEU A 15 -29.25 9.54 8.71
C LEU A 15 -29.92 8.22 8.31
N ARG A 16 -30.56 8.16 7.12
CA ARG A 16 -31.11 6.90 6.58
C ARG A 16 -30.02 5.92 6.18
N LEU A 17 -28.89 6.39 5.63
CA LEU A 17 -27.72 5.54 5.35
C LEU A 17 -27.17 4.88 6.63
N LEU A 18 -27.19 5.59 7.75
CA LEU A 18 -26.79 5.06 9.07
C LEU A 18 -27.74 4.00 9.63
N THR A 19 -29.02 3.99 9.21
CA THR A 19 -30.02 3.00 9.65
C THR A 19 -30.18 1.82 8.72
N ASP A 20 -29.58 1.86 7.51
CA ASP A 20 -29.62 0.75 6.57
C ASP A 20 -28.59 -0.32 6.98
N ARG A 21 -29.12 -1.47 7.45
CA ARG A 21 -28.28 -2.59 7.94
C ARG A 21 -27.35 -3.16 6.87
N ALA A 22 -27.62 -2.92 5.58
CA ALA A 22 -26.76 -3.36 4.48
C ALA A 22 -25.43 -2.61 4.45
N ASN A 23 -25.42 -1.31 4.80
CA ASN A 23 -24.23 -0.46 4.75
C ASN A 23 -23.40 -0.44 6.04
N LEU A 24 -23.84 -1.13 7.12
CA LEU A 24 -23.15 -1.10 8.42
C LEU A 24 -21.71 -1.63 8.32
N GLY A 25 -21.49 -2.69 7.55
CA GLY A 25 -20.15 -3.27 7.36
C GLY A 25 -19.19 -2.30 6.65
N ALA A 26 -19.67 -1.60 5.62
CA ALA A 26 -18.89 -0.57 4.92
C ALA A 26 -18.58 0.64 5.83
N LEU A 27 -19.52 1.02 6.70
CA LEU A 27 -19.29 2.07 7.70
C LEU A 27 -18.23 1.66 8.74
N VAL A 28 -18.24 0.42 9.19
CA VAL A 28 -17.21 -0.12 10.10
C VAL A 28 -15.84 -0.08 9.41
N LEU A 29 -15.75 -0.54 8.16
CA LEU A 29 -14.52 -0.49 7.39
C LEU A 29 -14.05 0.96 7.17
N ALA A 30 -14.94 1.87 6.82
CA ALA A 30 -14.63 3.29 6.64
C ALA A 30 -14.15 3.95 7.95
N ALA A 31 -14.79 3.65 9.08
CA ALA A 31 -14.42 4.17 10.39
C ALA A 31 -13.07 3.63 10.89
N SER A 32 -12.62 2.46 10.41
CA SER A 32 -11.33 1.89 10.76
C SER A 32 -10.15 2.59 10.06
N ILE A 33 -10.39 3.27 8.93
CA ILE A 33 -9.35 3.87 8.08
C ILE A 33 -8.41 4.80 8.85
N PRO A 34 -8.87 5.75 9.68
CA PRO A 34 -7.98 6.62 10.44
C PRO A 34 -7.02 5.88 11.37
N PHE A 35 -7.44 4.76 11.92
CA PHE A 35 -6.63 3.97 12.85
C PHE A 35 -5.63 3.07 12.11
N VAL A 36 -6.07 2.44 11.03
CA VAL A 36 -5.23 1.56 10.19
C VAL A 36 -4.19 2.36 9.41
N PHE A 37 -4.54 3.59 8.97
CA PHE A 37 -3.64 4.51 8.28
C PHE A 37 -3.10 5.58 9.22
N SER A 38 -2.50 5.17 10.32
CA SER A 38 -1.74 6.02 11.25
C SER A 38 -0.41 5.33 11.57
N HIS A 39 0.69 6.10 11.53
CA HIS A 39 2.00 5.54 11.84
C HIS A 39 2.02 5.03 13.29
N GLU A 40 2.61 3.89 13.50
CA GLU A 40 2.73 3.22 14.80
C GLU A 40 3.25 4.15 15.90
N ARG A 41 4.24 5.00 15.60
CA ARG A 41 4.85 5.97 16.53
C ARG A 41 3.83 6.92 17.19
N TYR A 42 2.69 7.18 16.55
CA TYR A 42 1.67 8.11 17.04
C TYR A 42 0.42 7.41 17.57
N GLN A 43 0.45 6.08 17.61
CA GLN A 43 -0.61 5.29 18.23
C GLN A 43 -0.24 4.97 19.68
N PRO A 44 -1.20 5.04 20.62
CA PRO A 44 -0.96 4.54 21.97
C PRO A 44 -0.68 3.04 21.91
N GLU A 45 0.34 2.62 22.68
CA GLU A 45 0.75 1.23 22.80
C GLU A 45 0.15 0.65 24.07
N LEU A 46 -0.47 -0.52 23.96
CA LEU A 46 -0.96 -1.32 25.07
C LEU A 46 -0.09 -2.58 25.16
N GLY A 47 0.94 -2.54 25.99
CA GLY A 47 1.78 -3.69 26.24
C GLY A 47 0.97 -4.80 26.93
N VAL A 48 0.89 -5.96 26.29
CA VAL A 48 0.30 -7.17 26.86
C VAL A 48 1.40 -8.20 27.05
N GLU A 49 1.69 -8.55 28.29
CA GLU A 49 2.67 -9.59 28.60
C GLU A 49 2.06 -10.98 28.35
N VAL A 50 2.68 -11.72 27.43
CA VAL A 50 2.33 -13.12 27.13
C VAL A 50 3.56 -13.97 27.40
N GLY A 51 3.59 -14.60 28.56
CA GLY A 51 4.76 -15.35 29.02
C GLY A 51 5.94 -14.43 29.30
N SER A 52 7.05 -14.59 28.56
CA SER A 52 8.25 -13.74 28.65
C SER A 52 8.28 -12.61 27.62
N THR A 53 7.27 -12.50 26.76
CA THR A 53 7.23 -11.57 25.62
C THR A 53 6.18 -10.50 25.85
N SER A 54 6.55 -9.23 25.62
CA SER A 54 5.62 -8.11 25.57
C SER A 54 5.14 -7.93 24.13
N ILE A 55 3.84 -8.01 23.91
CA ILE A 55 3.21 -7.72 22.62
C ILE A 55 2.56 -6.33 22.70
N ASP A 56 3.02 -5.41 21.87
CA ASP A 56 2.44 -4.08 21.78
C ASP A 56 1.20 -4.10 20.88
N LEU A 57 0.03 -4.02 21.51
CA LEU A 57 -1.23 -3.82 20.82
C LEU A 57 -1.46 -2.33 20.54
N ARG A 58 -1.87 -2.03 19.33
CA ARG A 58 -2.09 -0.66 18.84
C ARG A 58 -3.55 -0.46 18.42
N LEU A 59 -3.96 0.79 18.24
CA LEU A 59 -5.32 1.11 17.76
C LEU A 59 -5.60 0.48 16.39
N SER A 60 -4.58 0.34 15.53
CA SER A 60 -4.69 -0.35 14.25
C SER A 60 -5.12 -1.81 14.42
N ASP A 61 -4.53 -2.51 15.38
CA ASP A 61 -4.84 -3.93 15.64
C ASP A 61 -6.31 -4.06 16.11
N GLY A 62 -6.74 -3.18 17.03
CA GLY A 62 -8.14 -3.11 17.45
C GLY A 62 -9.11 -2.79 16.30
N ALA A 63 -8.74 -1.87 15.42
CA ALA A 63 -9.55 -1.50 14.27
C ALA A 63 -9.69 -2.67 13.27
N ILE A 64 -8.60 -3.39 12.98
CA ILE A 64 -8.62 -4.57 12.10
C ILE A 64 -9.44 -5.71 12.73
N LEU A 65 -9.30 -5.92 14.04
CA LEU A 65 -10.12 -6.91 14.75
C LEU A 65 -11.63 -6.60 14.61
N VAL A 66 -12.02 -5.33 14.76
CA VAL A 66 -13.43 -4.91 14.59
C VAL A 66 -13.89 -5.14 13.15
N VAL A 67 -13.06 -4.84 12.15
CA VAL A 67 -13.33 -5.12 10.73
C VAL A 67 -13.45 -6.63 10.48
N ALA A 68 -12.56 -7.45 11.07
CA ALA A 68 -12.59 -8.90 10.95
C ALA A 68 -13.88 -9.49 11.58
N ILE A 69 -14.29 -9.00 12.75
CA ILE A 69 -15.56 -9.40 13.38
C ILE A 69 -16.74 -9.01 12.48
N ALA A 70 -16.77 -7.78 11.94
CA ALA A 70 -17.83 -7.37 11.02
C ALA A 70 -17.88 -8.26 9.76
N ALA A 71 -16.71 -8.63 9.21
CA ALA A 71 -16.61 -9.53 8.06
C ALA A 71 -17.08 -10.95 8.42
N ALA A 72 -16.74 -11.47 9.60
CA ALA A 72 -17.22 -12.77 10.09
C ALA A 72 -18.75 -12.77 10.28
N VAL A 73 -19.32 -11.70 10.83
CA VAL A 73 -20.78 -11.54 10.97
C VAL A 73 -21.44 -11.47 9.59
N ALA A 74 -20.86 -10.75 8.63
CA ALA A 74 -21.35 -10.70 7.26
C ALA A 74 -21.28 -12.08 6.59
N ALA A 75 -20.18 -12.82 6.76
CA ALA A 75 -20.02 -14.19 6.26
C ALA A 75 -21.03 -15.15 6.87
N ALA A 76 -21.26 -15.09 8.18
CA ALA A 76 -22.25 -15.92 8.87
C ALA A 76 -23.69 -15.60 8.40
N ARG A 77 -23.97 -14.36 8.08
CA ARG A 77 -25.31 -13.90 7.70
C ARG A 77 -25.63 -14.08 6.22
N PHE A 78 -24.66 -13.87 5.36
CA PHE A 78 -24.85 -13.81 3.91
C PHE A 78 -24.05 -14.89 3.16
N GLY A 79 -23.29 -15.72 3.90
CA GLY A 79 -22.41 -16.72 3.32
C GLY A 79 -21.09 -16.16 2.81
N VAL A 80 -20.24 -17.08 2.32
CA VAL A 80 -18.89 -16.80 1.82
C VAL A 80 -18.77 -16.88 0.29
N ALA A 81 -19.89 -16.99 -0.43
CA ALA A 81 -19.92 -17.14 -1.89
C ALA A 81 -19.11 -16.04 -2.59
N ARG A 82 -19.17 -14.80 -2.08
CA ARG A 82 -18.41 -13.64 -2.62
C ARG A 82 -16.88 -13.79 -2.56
N LEU A 83 -16.35 -14.76 -1.83
CA LEU A 83 -14.90 -15.05 -1.83
C LEU A 83 -14.49 -15.98 -2.98
N GLN A 84 -15.43 -16.78 -3.52
CA GLN A 84 -15.13 -17.81 -4.53
C GLN A 84 -14.55 -17.26 -5.83
N PRO A 85 -15.04 -16.12 -6.39
CA PRO A 85 -14.51 -15.55 -7.62
C PRO A 85 -13.04 -15.17 -7.53
N ALA A 86 -12.58 -14.86 -6.31
CA ALA A 86 -11.21 -14.47 -6.03
C ALA A 86 -10.29 -15.62 -5.56
N ARG A 87 -10.68 -16.90 -5.75
CA ARG A 87 -9.83 -18.05 -5.39
C ARG A 87 -8.42 -18.00 -6.01
N LEU A 88 -8.31 -17.40 -7.19
CA LEU A 88 -7.02 -17.16 -7.83
C LEU A 88 -6.08 -16.30 -6.97
N LEU A 89 -6.61 -15.43 -6.12
CA LEU A 89 -5.86 -14.60 -5.17
C LEU A 89 -5.64 -15.33 -3.84
N TRP A 90 -6.68 -16.01 -3.33
CA TRP A 90 -6.61 -16.63 -2.00
C TRP A 90 -5.63 -17.78 -1.92
N ILE A 91 -5.57 -18.64 -2.97
CA ILE A 91 -4.68 -19.80 -2.98
C ILE A 91 -3.21 -19.36 -2.84
N PRO A 92 -2.63 -18.53 -3.73
CA PRO A 92 -1.25 -18.10 -3.56
C PRO A 92 -1.03 -17.25 -2.31
N GLY A 93 -2.05 -16.50 -1.83
CA GLY A 93 -1.97 -15.74 -0.57
C GLY A 93 -1.81 -16.65 0.65
N ILE A 94 -2.61 -17.70 0.77
CA ILE A 94 -2.51 -18.68 1.85
C ILE A 94 -1.17 -19.44 1.77
N VAL A 95 -0.76 -19.84 0.57
CA VAL A 95 0.52 -20.54 0.36
C VAL A 95 1.69 -19.62 0.72
N LEU A 96 1.64 -18.33 0.37
CA LEU A 96 2.64 -17.34 0.77
C LEU A 96 2.72 -17.22 2.30
N LEU A 97 1.61 -17.02 2.98
CA LEU A 97 1.59 -16.95 4.45
C LEU A 97 2.12 -18.22 5.10
N GLY A 98 1.76 -19.40 4.57
CA GLY A 98 2.29 -20.69 5.02
C GLY A 98 3.80 -20.82 4.80
N TRP A 99 4.31 -20.32 3.65
CA TRP A 99 5.74 -20.30 3.36
C TRP A 99 6.50 -19.34 4.28
N LEU A 100 5.95 -18.16 4.55
CA LEU A 100 6.55 -17.20 5.49
C LEU A 100 6.53 -17.73 6.93
N ALA A 101 5.47 -18.45 7.32
CA ALA A 101 5.44 -19.14 8.59
C ALA A 101 6.55 -20.21 8.66
N PHE A 102 6.69 -21.04 7.64
CA PHE A 102 7.81 -21.98 7.54
C PHE A 102 9.18 -21.27 7.63
N ALA A 103 9.35 -20.15 6.93
CA ALA A 103 10.58 -19.37 6.97
C ALA A 103 10.85 -18.74 8.34
N ALA A 104 9.81 -18.35 9.10
CA ALA A 104 9.93 -17.83 10.45
C ALA A 104 10.38 -18.92 11.45
N PHE A 105 9.87 -20.15 11.30
CA PHE A 105 10.20 -21.26 12.22
C PHE A 105 11.53 -21.96 11.86
N ARG A 106 11.96 -21.96 10.61
CA ARG A 106 13.09 -22.76 10.13
C ARG A 106 14.41 -22.51 10.84
N PRO A 107 14.86 -21.24 11.03
CA PRO A 107 16.14 -20.97 11.68
C PRO A 107 16.00 -20.80 13.20
N ALA A 108 14.79 -20.78 13.72
CA ALA A 108 14.55 -20.54 15.12
C ALA A 108 14.80 -21.79 15.94
N SER A 109 15.66 -21.73 16.95
CA SER A 109 15.50 -22.54 18.13
C SER A 109 14.40 -21.90 18.98
N LEU A 110 13.64 -22.66 19.74
CA LEU A 110 12.70 -22.11 20.73
C LEU A 110 13.38 -21.26 21.80
N GLU A 111 14.71 -21.29 21.85
CA GLU A 111 15.58 -20.52 22.74
C GLU A 111 16.11 -19.23 22.07
N ASP A 112 15.84 -19.02 20.77
CA ASP A 112 16.24 -17.80 20.05
C ASP A 112 15.42 -16.60 20.58
N PRO A 113 16.03 -15.58 21.19
CA PRO A 113 15.33 -14.41 21.73
C PRO A 113 14.60 -13.61 20.63
N LEU A 114 14.97 -13.78 19.36
CA LEU A 114 14.33 -13.13 18.21
C LEU A 114 13.12 -13.90 17.67
N PHE A 115 12.87 -15.11 18.16
CA PHE A 115 11.75 -15.95 17.69
C PHE A 115 10.40 -15.26 17.88
N ASP A 116 10.21 -14.64 19.04
CA ASP A 116 8.99 -13.94 19.37
C ASP A 116 8.73 -12.75 18.46
N ASP A 117 9.75 -11.95 18.14
CA ASP A 117 9.67 -10.81 17.21
C ASP A 117 9.25 -11.27 15.80
N HIS A 118 9.84 -12.37 15.32
CA HIS A 118 9.52 -12.92 14.00
C HIS A 118 8.09 -13.44 13.94
N LEU A 119 7.63 -14.08 15.01
CA LEU A 119 6.26 -14.59 15.13
C LEU A 119 5.25 -13.45 15.22
N VAL A 120 5.51 -12.42 16.03
CA VAL A 120 4.65 -11.23 16.13
C VAL A 120 4.56 -10.52 14.78
N SER A 121 5.68 -10.33 14.10
CA SER A 121 5.73 -9.74 12.76
C SER A 121 4.90 -10.54 11.73
N LEU A 122 4.96 -11.87 11.79
CA LEU A 122 4.16 -12.74 10.93
C LEU A 122 2.67 -12.66 11.25
N LEU A 123 2.30 -12.62 12.53
CA LEU A 123 0.91 -12.47 12.97
C LEU A 123 0.32 -11.14 12.51
N LYS A 124 1.07 -10.04 12.64
CA LYS A 124 0.65 -8.72 12.13
C LYS A 124 0.51 -8.71 10.61
N LEU A 125 1.37 -9.41 9.88
CA LEU A 125 1.21 -9.58 8.42
C LEU A 125 -0.11 -10.29 8.10
N GLY A 126 -0.42 -11.38 8.81
CA GLY A 126 -1.67 -12.12 8.67
C GLY A 126 -2.89 -11.28 9.05
N GLU A 127 -2.79 -10.52 10.14
CA GLU A 127 -3.84 -9.61 10.60
C GLU A 127 -4.21 -8.58 9.51
N TYR A 128 -3.22 -7.90 8.93
CA TYR A 128 -3.47 -6.93 7.86
C TYR A 128 -3.98 -7.59 6.58
N ALA A 129 -3.62 -8.86 6.31
CA ALA A 129 -4.16 -9.62 5.19
C ALA A 129 -5.68 -9.88 5.32
N LEU A 130 -6.25 -9.86 6.55
CA LEU A 130 -7.69 -9.95 6.78
C LEU A 130 -8.46 -8.81 6.11
N LEU A 131 -7.85 -7.62 5.93
CA LEU A 131 -8.47 -6.53 5.18
C LEU A 131 -8.82 -6.93 3.75
N ALA A 132 -7.95 -7.72 3.09
CA ALA A 132 -8.23 -8.20 1.74
C ALA A 132 -9.46 -9.11 1.70
N VAL A 133 -9.66 -9.96 2.71
CA VAL A 133 -10.82 -10.86 2.83
C VAL A 133 -12.08 -10.10 3.25
N ALA A 134 -11.92 -9.08 4.12
CA ALA A 134 -13.05 -8.30 4.63
C ALA A 134 -13.73 -7.46 3.54
N VAL A 135 -12.96 -6.84 2.63
CA VAL A 135 -13.53 -5.94 1.60
C VAL A 135 -14.62 -6.60 0.76
N PRO A 136 -14.46 -7.78 0.13
CA PRO A 136 -15.52 -8.40 -0.67
C PRO A 136 -16.74 -8.83 0.15
N LEU A 137 -16.60 -9.05 1.46
CA LEU A 137 -17.70 -9.39 2.35
C LEU A 137 -18.49 -8.15 2.81
N LEU A 138 -17.82 -7.01 2.98
CA LEU A 138 -18.38 -5.77 3.52
C LEU A 138 -18.81 -4.77 2.46
N VAL A 139 -18.14 -4.73 1.29
CA VAL A 139 -18.43 -3.84 0.17
C VAL A 139 -19.26 -4.59 -0.86
N ARG A 140 -20.57 -4.32 -0.88
CA ARG A 140 -21.56 -5.09 -1.67
C ARG A 140 -22.32 -4.23 -2.67
N SER A 141 -22.22 -2.91 -2.55
CA SER A 141 -22.93 -1.94 -3.38
C SER A 141 -22.03 -0.77 -3.79
N VAL A 142 -22.50 0.06 -4.71
CA VAL A 142 -21.81 1.31 -5.09
C VAL A 142 -21.79 2.30 -3.94
N GLU A 143 -22.80 2.29 -3.08
CA GLU A 143 -22.89 3.13 -1.88
C GLU A 143 -21.81 2.73 -0.88
N ASP A 144 -21.64 1.43 -0.62
CA ASP A 144 -20.59 0.89 0.25
C ASP A 144 -19.20 1.28 -0.26
N LEU A 145 -18.96 1.10 -1.56
CA LEU A 145 -17.71 1.50 -2.20
C LEU A 145 -17.46 3.01 -2.06
N THR A 146 -18.50 3.81 -2.28
CA THR A 146 -18.41 5.27 -2.18
C THR A 146 -18.08 5.73 -0.75
N ILE A 147 -18.65 5.07 0.26
CA ILE A 147 -18.37 5.35 1.68
C ILE A 147 -16.90 5.05 1.99
N VAL A 148 -16.41 3.87 1.62
CA VAL A 148 -15.03 3.47 1.91
C VAL A 148 -14.01 4.33 1.16
N LEU A 149 -14.20 4.57 -0.14
CA LEU A 149 -13.33 5.44 -0.92
C LEU A 149 -13.41 6.90 -0.47
N GLY A 150 -14.60 7.36 -0.04
CA GLY A 150 -14.79 8.68 0.53
C GLY A 150 -13.99 8.86 1.82
N ALA A 151 -14.01 7.87 2.71
CA ALA A 151 -13.23 7.90 3.95
C ALA A 151 -11.71 7.88 3.66
N LEU A 152 -11.25 7.08 2.70
CA LEU A 152 -9.84 7.08 2.27
C LEU A 152 -9.40 8.45 1.73
N VAL A 153 -10.20 9.05 0.86
CA VAL A 153 -9.91 10.38 0.30
C VAL A 153 -9.94 11.46 1.37
N LEU A 154 -10.90 11.41 2.30
CA LEU A 154 -10.96 12.34 3.42
C LEU A 154 -9.73 12.23 4.33
N TRP A 155 -9.34 10.99 4.69
CA TRP A 155 -8.15 10.77 5.52
C TRP A 155 -6.87 11.18 4.79
N CYS A 156 -6.78 10.92 3.48
CA CYS A 156 -5.71 11.43 2.63
C CYS A 156 -5.67 12.97 2.65
N ALA A 157 -6.82 13.65 2.60
CA ALA A 157 -6.87 15.10 2.67
C ALA A 157 -6.35 15.65 4.01
N VAL A 158 -6.66 14.98 5.13
CA VAL A 158 -6.12 15.32 6.45
C VAL A 158 -4.60 15.15 6.46
N ALA A 159 -4.10 13.99 5.98
CA ALA A 159 -2.67 13.69 5.96
C ALA A 159 -1.89 14.67 5.05
N VAL A 160 -2.43 15.00 3.88
CA VAL A 160 -1.84 15.97 2.95
C VAL A 160 -1.87 17.39 3.55
N GLY A 161 -2.95 17.74 4.24
CA GLY A 161 -3.05 19.02 4.96
C GLY A 161 -1.92 19.18 5.98
N VAL A 162 -1.67 18.14 6.80
CA VAL A 162 -0.56 18.14 7.76
C VAL A 162 0.79 18.22 7.04
N ALA A 163 1.00 17.44 5.97
CA ALA A 163 2.24 17.48 5.19
C ALA A 163 2.49 18.85 4.55
N LEU A 164 1.43 19.56 4.11
CA LEU A 164 1.53 20.95 3.62
C LEU A 164 1.97 21.91 4.73
N LEU A 165 1.40 21.80 5.92
CA LEU A 165 1.80 22.63 7.06
C LEU A 165 3.27 22.39 7.40
N GLN A 166 3.73 21.12 7.42
CA GLN A 166 5.13 20.76 7.60
C GLN A 166 6.02 21.35 6.49
N PHE A 167 5.59 21.27 5.24
CA PHE A 167 6.31 21.82 4.08
C PHE A 167 6.52 23.33 4.20
N PHE A 168 5.56 24.05 4.77
CA PHE A 168 5.66 25.48 5.05
C PHE A 168 6.32 25.83 6.40
N GLY A 169 6.87 24.84 7.12
CA GLY A 169 7.70 25.06 8.29
C GLY A 169 7.04 24.84 9.63
N LEU A 170 5.84 24.25 9.68
CA LEU A 170 5.24 23.85 10.97
C LEU A 170 5.91 22.56 11.47
N ASP A 171 6.65 22.64 12.56
CA ASP A 171 7.37 21.52 13.18
C ASP A 171 6.43 20.70 14.06
N ILE A 172 5.74 19.73 13.44
CA ILE A 172 4.85 18.78 14.11
C ILE A 172 5.08 17.36 13.56
N PHE A 173 4.81 16.35 14.35
CA PHE A 173 4.90 14.93 13.95
C PHE A 173 6.24 14.55 13.29
N GLY A 174 7.37 15.10 13.77
CA GLY A 174 8.68 14.82 13.20
C GLY A 174 8.84 15.34 11.77
N ALA A 175 8.38 16.56 11.54
CA ALA A 175 8.57 17.28 10.27
C ALA A 175 10.02 17.28 9.82
N TRP A 176 10.22 17.27 8.50
CA TRP A 176 11.54 17.44 7.91
C TRP A 176 11.77 18.92 7.55
N ASN A 177 12.92 19.22 6.96
CA ASN A 177 13.23 20.60 6.58
C ASN A 177 12.14 21.19 5.69
N PRO A 178 11.74 22.47 5.92
CA PRO A 178 10.78 23.16 5.08
C PRO A 178 11.19 23.13 3.60
N GLY A 179 10.22 23.00 2.71
CA GLY A 179 10.47 22.89 1.28
C GLY A 179 10.91 21.49 0.78
N TRP A 180 11.20 20.58 1.70
CA TRP A 180 11.53 19.20 1.36
C TRP A 180 10.28 18.30 1.42
N ARG A 181 10.45 17.01 1.03
CA ARG A 181 9.42 16.00 1.24
C ARG A 181 9.04 15.91 2.72
N GLN A 182 7.79 15.58 3.00
CA GLN A 182 7.27 15.56 4.38
C GLN A 182 6.62 14.22 4.71
N PRO A 183 6.75 13.75 5.96
CA PRO A 183 6.18 12.48 6.40
C PRO A 183 4.70 12.58 6.78
N SER A 184 4.15 13.77 7.05
CA SER A 184 2.88 13.91 7.74
C SER A 184 2.94 13.25 9.14
N PHE A 185 1.84 12.67 9.59
CA PHE A 185 1.76 11.76 10.75
C PHE A 185 1.77 10.28 10.32
N LEU A 186 2.11 9.99 9.08
CA LEU A 186 2.09 8.64 8.51
C LEU A 186 3.48 8.06 8.27
N GLY A 187 4.46 8.90 8.01
CA GLY A 187 5.68 8.52 7.32
C GLY A 187 5.54 8.73 5.80
N HIS A 188 6.64 9.03 5.13
CA HIS A 188 6.59 9.42 3.71
C HIS A 188 6.17 8.27 2.77
N HIS A 189 6.51 7.01 3.08
CA HIS A 189 6.08 5.85 2.30
C HIS A 189 4.58 5.58 2.46
N ASP A 190 4.08 5.73 3.67
CA ASP A 190 2.67 5.51 4.00
C ASP A 190 1.79 6.64 3.48
N LEU A 191 2.29 7.89 3.51
CA LEU A 191 1.64 9.01 2.82
C LEU A 191 1.56 8.76 1.31
N ALA A 192 2.65 8.26 0.70
CA ALA A 192 2.65 7.89 -0.71
C ALA A 192 1.64 6.78 -1.01
N ALA A 193 1.52 5.75 -0.16
CA ALA A 193 0.55 4.68 -0.31
C ALA A 193 -0.90 5.18 -0.28
N LEU A 194 -1.24 6.00 0.71
CA LEU A 194 -2.58 6.58 0.83
C LEU A 194 -2.90 7.51 -0.36
N ALA A 195 -1.94 8.33 -0.76
CA ALA A 195 -2.05 9.20 -1.93
C ALA A 195 -2.17 8.41 -3.25
N ALA A 196 -1.49 7.24 -3.36
CA ALA A 196 -1.62 6.33 -4.49
C ALA A 196 -3.05 5.82 -4.68
N LEU A 197 -3.76 5.52 -3.58
CA LEU A 197 -5.18 5.14 -3.64
C LEU A 197 -6.04 6.30 -4.17
N ALA A 198 -5.83 7.50 -3.66
CA ALA A 198 -6.58 8.68 -4.08
C ALA A 198 -6.33 9.03 -5.56
N VAL A 199 -5.07 9.08 -6.00
CA VAL A 199 -4.75 9.40 -7.41
C VAL A 199 -5.23 8.32 -8.36
N SER A 200 -5.22 7.04 -7.94
CA SER A 200 -5.72 5.92 -8.75
C SER A 200 -7.23 6.00 -8.96
N LEU A 201 -7.97 6.40 -7.93
CA LEU A 201 -9.40 6.69 -8.03
C LEU A 201 -9.66 7.81 -9.05
N ALA A 202 -8.90 8.91 -8.96
CA ALA A 202 -9.02 10.02 -9.89
C ALA A 202 -8.65 9.62 -11.33
N ALA A 203 -7.56 8.86 -11.52
CA ALA A 203 -7.13 8.35 -12.82
C ALA A 203 -8.20 7.44 -13.46
N ALA A 204 -8.79 6.54 -12.69
CA ALA A 204 -9.91 5.71 -13.14
C ALA A 204 -11.12 6.56 -13.58
N GLY A 205 -11.45 7.62 -12.82
CA GLY A 205 -12.51 8.56 -13.16
C GLY A 205 -12.23 9.38 -14.43
N ILE A 206 -10.98 9.77 -14.67
CA ILE A 206 -10.55 10.45 -15.92
C ILE A 206 -10.79 9.53 -17.11
N VAL A 207 -10.36 8.27 -17.02
CA VAL A 207 -10.40 7.30 -18.12
C VAL A 207 -11.84 6.82 -18.40
N ALA A 208 -12.59 6.42 -17.36
CA ALA A 208 -13.96 5.94 -17.49
C ALA A 208 -14.96 7.07 -17.86
N GLY A 209 -14.65 8.30 -17.46
CA GLY A 209 -15.50 9.48 -17.61
C GLY A 209 -16.48 9.66 -16.45
N ARG A 210 -16.56 10.89 -15.96
CA ARG A 210 -17.33 11.31 -14.76
C ARG A 210 -18.81 10.87 -14.73
N ARG A 211 -19.44 10.60 -15.87
CA ARG A 211 -20.85 10.20 -15.94
C ARG A 211 -21.10 8.75 -15.47
N ARG A 212 -20.04 7.95 -15.33
CA ARG A 212 -20.17 6.50 -15.03
C ARG A 212 -19.77 6.14 -13.60
N ILE A 213 -19.21 7.08 -12.86
CA ILE A 213 -18.83 6.90 -11.45
C ILE A 213 -19.44 8.05 -10.64
N PRO A 214 -20.25 7.78 -9.60
CA PRO A 214 -20.87 8.84 -8.79
C PRO A 214 -19.85 9.72 -8.09
N GLY A 215 -20.10 11.03 -8.00
CA GLY A 215 -19.37 11.94 -7.12
C GLY A 215 -18.27 12.77 -7.78
N SER A 216 -18.64 13.77 -8.60
CA SER A 216 -17.67 14.71 -9.19
C SER A 216 -16.76 15.41 -8.17
N ALA A 217 -17.27 15.70 -6.96
CA ALA A 217 -16.50 16.29 -5.87
C ALA A 217 -15.47 15.30 -5.32
N LEU A 218 -15.84 14.03 -5.09
CA LEU A 218 -14.93 12.99 -4.62
C LEU A 218 -13.74 12.83 -5.58
N PHE A 219 -13.98 12.77 -6.90
CA PHE A 219 -12.90 12.64 -7.88
C PHE A 219 -11.99 13.86 -7.95
N THR A 220 -12.55 15.06 -7.85
CA THR A 220 -11.74 16.28 -7.87
C THR A 220 -10.87 16.39 -6.60
N THR A 221 -11.44 16.06 -5.45
CA THR A 221 -10.69 16.00 -4.19
C THR A 221 -9.62 14.91 -4.25
N ALA A 222 -9.96 13.70 -4.69
CA ALA A 222 -9.02 12.60 -4.85
C ALA A 222 -7.85 12.94 -5.78
N LEU A 223 -8.13 13.67 -6.89
CA LEU A 223 -7.08 14.15 -7.80
C LEU A 223 -6.13 15.11 -7.08
N ALA A 224 -6.67 16.13 -6.43
CA ALA A 224 -5.87 17.15 -5.77
C ALA A 224 -5.03 16.57 -4.62
N VAL A 225 -5.67 15.82 -3.71
CA VAL A 225 -4.96 15.26 -2.55
C VAL A 225 -4.01 14.13 -2.95
N GLY A 226 -4.38 13.31 -3.93
CA GLY A 226 -3.51 12.23 -4.41
C GLY A 226 -2.24 12.77 -5.08
N MET A 227 -2.35 13.76 -5.96
CA MET A 227 -1.21 14.39 -6.59
C MET A 227 -0.31 15.10 -5.57
N LEU A 228 -0.89 15.97 -4.73
CA LEU A 228 -0.15 16.69 -3.69
C LEU A 228 0.51 15.73 -2.71
N GLY A 229 -0.21 14.68 -2.29
CA GLY A 229 0.32 13.68 -1.36
C GLY A 229 1.53 12.94 -1.92
N LEU A 230 1.50 12.50 -3.18
CA LEU A 230 2.66 11.87 -3.84
C LEU A 230 3.84 12.83 -3.98
N MET A 231 3.58 14.10 -4.34
CA MET A 231 4.62 15.12 -4.46
C MET A 231 5.26 15.41 -3.11
N LEU A 232 4.46 15.63 -2.05
CA LEU A 232 4.95 15.91 -0.70
C LEU A 232 5.64 14.70 -0.07
N ALA A 233 5.18 13.49 -0.33
CA ALA A 233 5.87 12.27 0.09
C ALA A 233 7.23 12.11 -0.60
N GLY A 234 7.41 12.70 -1.78
CA GLY A 234 8.67 12.68 -2.54
C GLY A 234 9.11 11.26 -2.92
N SER A 235 8.16 10.35 -3.19
CA SER A 235 8.48 8.97 -3.55
C SER A 235 8.67 8.82 -5.06
N VAL A 236 9.93 8.68 -5.48
CA VAL A 236 10.28 8.40 -6.89
C VAL A 236 9.73 7.05 -7.34
N ALA A 237 9.74 6.07 -6.43
CA ALA A 237 9.25 4.72 -6.71
C ALA A 237 7.72 4.71 -6.93
N ALA A 238 6.96 5.45 -6.10
CA ALA A 238 5.52 5.62 -6.30
C ALA A 238 5.20 6.38 -7.60
N ALA A 239 5.98 7.40 -7.95
CA ALA A 239 5.79 8.12 -9.21
C ALA A 239 6.04 7.22 -10.44
N GLY A 240 7.09 6.38 -10.40
CA GLY A 240 7.34 5.35 -11.41
C GLY A 240 6.22 4.30 -11.47
N GLY A 241 5.76 3.83 -10.32
CA GLY A 241 4.62 2.93 -10.19
C GLY A 241 3.32 3.54 -10.75
N LEU A 242 3.08 4.84 -10.51
CA LEU A 242 1.93 5.55 -11.08
C LEU A 242 2.00 5.61 -12.62
N ALA A 243 3.17 5.83 -13.19
CA ALA A 243 3.34 5.81 -14.64
C ALA A 243 3.00 4.44 -15.24
N LEU A 244 3.46 3.35 -14.60
CA LEU A 244 3.09 1.98 -14.97
C LEU A 244 1.59 1.73 -14.78
N GLY A 245 1.05 2.14 -13.62
CA GLY A 245 -0.36 2.02 -13.29
C GLY A 245 -1.28 2.77 -14.27
N ALA A 246 -0.91 4.01 -14.61
CA ALA A 246 -1.63 4.81 -15.60
C ALA A 246 -1.61 4.17 -17.00
N THR A 247 -0.47 3.60 -17.40
CA THR A 247 -0.33 2.88 -18.67
C THR A 247 -1.22 1.64 -18.70
N ALA A 248 -1.16 0.82 -17.66
CA ALA A 248 -2.00 -0.38 -17.54
C ALA A 248 -3.49 -0.04 -17.46
N LEU A 249 -3.84 1.01 -16.73
CA LEU A 249 -5.20 1.55 -16.66
C LEU A 249 -5.71 1.94 -18.04
N TRP A 250 -4.91 2.68 -18.83
CA TRP A 250 -5.27 3.03 -20.20
C TRP A 250 -5.46 1.79 -21.09
N LEU A 251 -4.56 0.80 -20.98
CA LEU A 251 -4.65 -0.45 -21.72
C LEU A 251 -5.93 -1.23 -21.36
N ALA A 252 -6.27 -1.34 -20.08
CA ALA A 252 -7.49 -2.00 -19.61
C ALA A 252 -8.76 -1.28 -20.06
N ALA A 253 -8.72 0.05 -20.14
CA ALA A 253 -9.87 0.87 -20.45
C ALA A 253 -10.11 1.04 -21.96
N ARG A 254 -9.09 0.87 -22.82
CA ARG A 254 -9.16 1.23 -24.24
C ARG A 254 -10.27 0.48 -25.03
N GLY A 255 -10.57 -0.76 -24.65
CA GLY A 255 -11.59 -1.56 -25.32
C GLY A 255 -13.00 -1.12 -24.95
N ARG A 256 -13.29 -0.99 -23.65
CA ARG A 256 -14.65 -0.74 -23.14
C ARG A 256 -15.00 0.75 -23.03
N PHE A 257 -14.09 1.55 -22.54
CA PHE A 257 -14.34 2.97 -22.24
C PHE A 257 -13.90 3.89 -23.38
N ALA A 258 -13.08 3.38 -24.31
CA ALA A 258 -12.55 4.11 -25.46
C ALA A 258 -12.17 5.56 -25.09
N PRO A 259 -11.19 5.77 -24.17
CA PRO A 259 -10.88 7.09 -23.66
C PRO A 259 -10.45 8.00 -24.81
N SER A 260 -11.05 9.20 -24.88
CA SER A 260 -10.67 10.20 -25.90
C SER A 260 -9.23 10.64 -25.72
N GLY A 261 -8.59 11.14 -26.76
CA GLY A 261 -7.22 11.69 -26.69
C GLY A 261 -7.05 12.74 -25.61
N ARG A 262 -8.09 13.56 -25.33
CA ARG A 262 -8.07 14.54 -24.21
C ARG A 262 -7.96 13.87 -22.84
N ARG A 263 -8.60 12.71 -22.63
CA ARG A 263 -8.53 11.96 -21.37
C ARG A 263 -7.16 11.30 -21.20
N VAL A 264 -6.62 10.75 -22.29
CA VAL A 264 -5.25 10.19 -22.30
C VAL A 264 -4.23 11.28 -21.99
N LEU A 265 -4.39 12.46 -22.63
CA LEU A 265 -3.52 13.61 -22.32
C LEU A 265 -3.67 14.07 -20.87
N ALA A 266 -4.89 14.12 -20.33
CA ALA A 266 -5.11 14.46 -18.92
C ALA A 266 -4.43 13.45 -17.98
N LEU A 267 -4.51 12.16 -18.27
CA LEU A 267 -3.82 11.12 -17.49
C LEU A 267 -2.29 11.27 -17.58
N ALA A 268 -1.75 11.49 -18.78
CA ALA A 268 -0.33 11.76 -18.98
C ALA A 268 0.13 13.03 -18.24
N LEU A 269 -0.70 14.07 -18.20
CA LEU A 269 -0.42 15.28 -17.44
C LEU A 269 -0.39 15.03 -15.93
N VAL A 270 -1.30 14.22 -15.39
CA VAL A 270 -1.26 13.81 -13.97
C VAL A 270 0.08 13.16 -13.65
N VAL A 271 0.51 12.17 -14.44
CA VAL A 271 1.80 11.50 -14.26
C VAL A 271 2.97 12.50 -14.35
N ALA A 272 2.96 13.36 -15.37
CA ALA A 272 4.03 14.35 -15.57
C ALA A 272 4.12 15.37 -14.43
N VAL A 273 2.98 15.85 -13.92
CA VAL A 273 2.95 16.82 -12.80
C VAL A 273 3.43 16.14 -11.50
N VAL A 274 3.00 14.90 -11.23
CA VAL A 274 3.48 14.15 -10.05
C VAL A 274 4.98 13.91 -10.17
N ALA A 275 5.47 13.41 -11.31
CA ALA A 275 6.90 13.17 -11.53
C ALA A 275 7.71 14.46 -11.39
N GLY A 276 7.26 15.55 -12.00
CA GLY A 276 7.91 16.87 -11.90
C GLY A 276 7.94 17.40 -10.47
N GLY A 277 6.81 17.27 -9.72
CA GLY A 277 6.74 17.68 -8.33
C GLY A 277 7.63 16.85 -7.42
N VAL A 278 7.66 15.52 -7.59
CA VAL A 278 8.58 14.63 -6.86
C VAL A 278 10.04 15.00 -7.16
N THR A 279 10.37 15.26 -8.43
CA THR A 279 11.72 15.69 -8.82
C THR A 279 12.08 17.04 -8.19
N ALA A 280 11.13 17.99 -8.14
CA ALA A 280 11.38 19.29 -7.53
C ALA A 280 11.65 19.20 -6.01
N VAL A 281 10.89 18.35 -5.30
CA VAL A 281 11.06 18.14 -3.85
C VAL A 281 12.28 17.29 -3.51
N ARG A 282 12.82 16.52 -4.49
CA ARG A 282 13.93 15.57 -4.32
C ARG A 282 15.16 15.90 -5.17
N GLY A 283 15.22 17.11 -5.73
CA GLY A 283 16.26 17.49 -6.72
C GLY A 283 17.67 17.15 -6.26
N ASP A 284 18.04 17.58 -5.05
CA ASP A 284 19.38 17.37 -4.48
C ASP A 284 19.69 15.86 -4.36
N ALA A 285 18.77 15.08 -3.77
CA ALA A 285 18.98 13.64 -3.59
C ALA A 285 19.05 12.87 -4.94
N LEU A 286 18.35 13.35 -5.98
CA LEU A 286 18.43 12.76 -7.31
C LEU A 286 19.76 13.12 -7.99
N GLU A 287 20.22 14.35 -7.82
CA GLU A 287 21.52 14.79 -8.34
C GLU A 287 22.65 13.98 -7.72
N ASP A 288 22.61 13.83 -6.41
CA ASP A 288 23.58 13.05 -5.66
C ASP A 288 23.57 11.57 -6.08
N PHE A 289 22.38 10.98 -6.33
CA PHE A 289 22.29 9.64 -6.90
C PHE A 289 22.91 9.54 -8.30
N LEU A 290 22.72 10.54 -9.17
CA LEU A 290 23.34 10.57 -10.50
C LEU A 290 24.86 10.69 -10.42
N ARG A 291 25.40 11.38 -9.41
CA ARG A 291 26.83 11.39 -9.09
C ARG A 291 27.30 10.01 -8.62
N PHE A 292 26.55 9.39 -7.69
CA PHE A 292 26.89 8.05 -7.17
C PHE A 292 26.95 6.97 -8.25
N VAL A 293 26.07 7.01 -9.26
CA VAL A 293 26.10 6.05 -10.38
C VAL A 293 27.06 6.46 -11.51
N GLY A 294 27.83 7.53 -11.33
CA GLY A 294 28.84 7.96 -12.30
C GLY A 294 28.29 8.64 -13.58
N VAL A 295 27.05 9.12 -13.54
CA VAL A 295 26.41 9.83 -14.66
C VAL A 295 26.74 11.33 -14.63
N ARG A 296 27.01 11.90 -13.46
CA ARG A 296 27.35 13.32 -13.26
C ARG A 296 28.50 13.49 -12.26
N GLY A 297 29.63 14.08 -12.74
CA GLY A 297 30.76 14.49 -11.92
C GLY A 297 31.59 13.35 -11.32
N ASP A 298 32.82 13.66 -10.93
CA ASP A 298 33.77 12.71 -10.33
C ASP A 298 33.88 12.86 -8.80
N GLU A 299 33.13 13.78 -8.18
CA GLU A 299 33.19 13.98 -6.72
C GLU A 299 32.16 13.08 -6.01
N PRO A 300 32.62 12.25 -5.04
CA PRO A 300 31.71 11.45 -4.24
C PRO A 300 30.78 12.35 -3.41
N PRO A 301 29.51 11.93 -3.22
CA PRO A 301 28.56 12.70 -2.44
C PRO A 301 29.00 12.82 -0.97
N VAL A 302 28.82 14.01 -0.40
CA VAL A 302 29.14 14.28 1.02
C VAL A 302 27.90 13.96 1.87
N GLY A 303 27.90 12.82 2.55
CA GLY A 303 26.85 12.45 3.51
C GLY A 303 26.17 11.09 3.24
N VAL A 304 25.25 10.71 4.13
CA VAL A 304 24.45 9.49 3.97
C VAL A 304 23.31 9.77 2.99
N GLU A 305 23.50 9.34 1.76
CA GLU A 305 22.46 9.46 0.77
C GLU A 305 21.50 8.30 0.82
N THR A 306 20.21 8.60 0.76
CA THR A 306 19.15 7.61 0.81
C THR A 306 19.28 6.54 -0.30
N TYR A 307 19.78 6.92 -1.48
CA TYR A 307 19.89 5.98 -2.61
C TYR A 307 21.17 5.15 -2.55
N SER A 308 22.31 5.72 -2.15
CA SER A 308 23.54 4.96 -1.96
C SER A 308 23.39 3.94 -0.83
N GLN A 309 22.74 4.33 0.28
CA GLN A 309 22.40 3.40 1.36
C GLN A 309 21.52 2.25 0.86
N ARG A 310 20.46 2.55 0.10
CA ARG A 310 19.59 1.50 -0.48
C ARG A 310 20.33 0.59 -1.44
N ALA A 311 21.26 1.12 -2.23
CA ALA A 311 22.10 0.31 -3.11
C ALA A 311 22.98 -0.66 -2.31
N VAL A 312 23.61 -0.19 -1.21
CA VAL A 312 24.39 -1.04 -0.29
C VAL A 312 23.51 -2.13 0.31
N LEU A 313 22.35 -1.77 0.87
CA LEU A 313 21.43 -2.73 1.50
C LEU A 313 20.89 -3.74 0.49
N ALA A 314 20.57 -3.31 -0.73
CA ALA A 314 20.13 -4.18 -1.81
C ALA A 314 21.25 -5.16 -2.22
N TYR A 315 22.50 -4.69 -2.33
CA TYR A 315 23.65 -5.53 -2.62
C TYR A 315 23.84 -6.60 -1.54
N ILE A 316 23.82 -6.21 -0.25
CA ILE A 316 23.94 -7.16 0.87
C ILE A 316 22.80 -8.20 0.80
N GLY A 317 21.55 -7.76 0.59
CA GLY A 317 20.40 -8.67 0.46
C GLY A 317 20.55 -9.66 -0.70
N LEU A 318 21.09 -9.22 -1.86
CA LEU A 318 21.36 -10.11 -2.99
C LEU A 318 22.49 -11.10 -2.68
N ARG A 319 23.50 -10.70 -1.92
CA ARG A 319 24.59 -11.62 -1.50
C ARG A 319 24.06 -12.67 -0.53
N ILE A 320 23.23 -12.27 0.45
CA ILE A 320 22.53 -13.19 1.37
C ILE A 320 21.71 -14.21 0.56
N TRP A 321 20.96 -13.75 -0.45
CA TRP A 321 20.18 -14.63 -1.31
C TRP A 321 21.06 -15.60 -2.13
N GLN A 322 22.18 -15.14 -2.69
CA GLN A 322 23.08 -16.00 -3.46
C GLN A 322 23.57 -17.20 -2.66
N ASP A 323 23.82 -17.02 -1.37
CA ASP A 323 24.23 -18.10 -0.47
C ASP A 323 23.03 -18.95 0.02
N ASN A 324 21.80 -18.40 -0.05
CA ASN A 324 20.57 -19.05 0.40
C ASN A 324 19.44 -18.98 -0.65
N PRO A 325 19.64 -19.49 -1.89
CA PRO A 325 18.80 -19.11 -3.04
C PRO A 325 17.36 -19.64 -2.98
N ILE A 326 17.12 -20.81 -2.37
CA ILE A 326 15.81 -21.49 -2.45
C ILE A 326 14.85 -20.96 -1.39
N ALA A 327 15.27 -20.96 -0.13
CA ALA A 327 14.40 -20.69 1.02
C ALA A 327 14.83 -19.47 1.86
N GLY A 328 15.89 -18.74 1.43
CA GLY A 328 16.41 -17.58 2.16
C GLY A 328 16.99 -17.94 3.52
N VAL A 329 17.25 -16.93 4.33
CA VAL A 329 17.82 -17.08 5.69
C VAL A 329 16.76 -17.20 6.80
N GLY A 330 15.51 -16.94 6.49
CA GLY A 330 14.38 -16.92 7.43
C GLY A 330 13.67 -15.56 7.45
N TRP A 331 12.40 -15.57 7.83
CA TRP A 331 11.55 -14.38 7.86
C TRP A 331 12.17 -13.29 8.76
N GLN A 332 12.34 -12.08 8.20
CA GLN A 332 12.92 -10.90 8.86
C GLN A 332 14.39 -11.03 9.33
N ARG A 333 15.10 -12.12 9.00
CA ARG A 333 16.46 -12.33 9.49
C ARG A 333 17.53 -11.59 8.68
N SER A 334 17.27 -11.23 7.42
CA SER A 334 18.25 -10.48 6.61
C SER A 334 18.61 -9.10 7.19
N SER A 335 17.81 -8.57 8.11
CA SER A 335 18.08 -7.32 8.83
C SER A 335 18.95 -7.49 10.09
N LYS A 336 19.18 -8.72 10.56
CA LYS A 336 19.89 -8.98 11.82
C LYS A 336 21.40 -8.97 11.62
N ALA A 337 22.12 -8.40 12.60
CA ALA A 337 23.58 -8.22 12.52
C ALA A 337 24.30 -9.52 12.24
N GLU A 338 23.96 -10.60 12.93
CA GLU A 338 24.54 -11.95 12.74
C GLU A 338 24.44 -12.48 11.30
N VAL A 339 23.46 -12.01 10.54
CA VAL A 339 23.20 -12.44 9.15
C VAL A 339 23.89 -11.53 8.14
N PHE A 340 23.88 -10.21 8.32
CA PHE A 340 24.42 -9.28 7.34
C PHE A 340 25.93 -8.98 7.53
N GLU A 341 26.48 -9.09 8.76
CA GLU A 341 27.89 -8.79 9.06
C GLU A 341 28.90 -9.52 8.16
N PRO A 342 28.74 -10.82 7.85
CA PRO A 342 29.68 -11.51 6.97
C PRO A 342 29.83 -10.89 5.57
N TYR A 343 28.82 -10.12 5.12
CA TYR A 343 28.80 -9.50 3.79
C TYR A 343 29.29 -8.04 3.77
N LEU A 344 29.54 -7.43 4.96
CA LEU A 344 30.02 -6.05 5.06
C LEU A 344 31.38 -5.82 4.39
N PRO A 345 32.39 -6.71 4.54
CA PRO A 345 33.70 -6.51 3.91
C PRO A 345 33.60 -6.45 2.38
N ASP A 346 32.77 -7.30 1.78
CA ASP A 346 32.54 -7.32 0.33
C ASP A 346 31.76 -6.10 -0.13
N ALA A 347 30.73 -5.69 0.62
CA ALA A 347 29.97 -4.49 0.34
C ALA A 347 30.84 -3.21 0.44
N ARG A 348 31.70 -3.08 1.43
CA ARG A 348 32.65 -1.96 1.57
C ARG A 348 33.64 -1.91 0.41
N LYS A 349 34.13 -3.07 -0.02
CA LYS A 349 35.01 -3.16 -1.20
C LYS A 349 34.27 -2.75 -2.49
N ARG A 350 32.98 -3.07 -2.60
CA ARG A 350 32.17 -2.73 -3.79
C ARG A 350 31.79 -1.25 -3.83
N PHE A 351 31.62 -0.63 -2.67
CA PHE A 351 31.20 0.76 -2.50
C PHE A 351 32.20 1.56 -1.65
N PRO A 352 33.44 1.78 -2.12
CA PRO A 352 34.52 2.36 -1.33
C PRO A 352 34.26 3.84 -0.97
N ASP A 353 33.49 4.55 -1.80
CA ASP A 353 33.22 5.99 -1.65
C ASP A 353 31.98 6.29 -0.81
N VAL A 354 31.25 5.23 -0.35
CA VAL A 354 30.07 5.39 0.49
C VAL A 354 30.49 5.51 1.97
N VAL A 355 29.97 6.53 2.66
CA VAL A 355 30.27 6.77 4.07
C VAL A 355 29.85 5.60 4.96
N ASP A 356 30.60 5.33 6.01
CA ASP A 356 30.36 4.21 6.94
C ASP A 356 28.96 4.21 7.55
N LEU A 357 28.36 5.38 7.75
CA LEU A 357 26.99 5.52 8.26
C LEU A 357 25.92 4.94 7.33
N ALA A 358 26.19 4.74 6.05
CA ALA A 358 25.26 4.13 5.10
C ALA A 358 25.23 2.60 5.19
N PHE A 359 26.24 1.98 5.81
CA PHE A 359 26.29 0.55 6.02
C PHE A 359 25.50 0.15 7.28
N PRO A 360 24.80 -1.00 7.26
CA PRO A 360 24.15 -1.50 8.46
C PRO A 360 25.21 -1.89 9.52
N ALA A 361 24.82 -1.80 10.78
CA ALA A 361 25.64 -2.18 11.92
C ALA A 361 24.71 -2.58 13.07
N GLU A 362 25.26 -3.18 14.12
CA GLU A 362 24.53 -3.41 15.36
C GLU A 362 23.93 -2.10 15.88
N GLY A 363 22.64 -2.10 16.21
CA GLY A 363 21.86 -0.91 16.58
C GLY A 363 21.45 -0.01 15.38
N ARG A 364 21.81 -0.39 14.14
CA ARG A 364 21.39 0.25 12.90
C ARG A 364 20.92 -0.81 11.88
N GLU A 365 19.98 -1.60 12.30
CA GLU A 365 19.45 -2.76 11.55
C GLU A 365 18.30 -2.33 10.62
N TRP A 366 18.62 -1.55 9.58
CA TRP A 366 17.59 -1.00 8.67
C TRP A 366 16.91 -2.02 7.76
N GLY A 367 17.44 -3.24 7.65
CA GLY A 367 16.97 -4.26 6.74
C GLY A 367 17.13 -3.90 5.26
N VAL A 368 16.70 -4.79 4.38
CA VAL A 368 16.69 -4.56 2.94
C VAL A 368 15.51 -3.66 2.58
N GLN A 369 15.79 -2.41 2.20
CA GLN A 369 14.76 -1.43 1.84
C GLN A 369 14.26 -1.63 0.39
N ASN A 370 13.85 -2.84 0.08
CA ASN A 370 13.23 -3.26 -1.18
C ASN A 370 12.55 -4.60 -0.94
N LEU A 371 11.22 -4.64 -0.99
CA LEU A 371 10.42 -5.84 -0.72
C LEU A 371 10.86 -7.05 -1.55
N TYR A 372 11.16 -6.85 -2.82
CA TYR A 372 11.48 -7.96 -3.73
C TYR A 372 12.82 -8.61 -3.38
N ILE A 373 13.83 -7.79 -3.06
CA ILE A 373 15.15 -8.27 -2.64
C ILE A 373 15.07 -8.84 -1.22
N GLN A 374 14.29 -8.22 -0.33
CA GLN A 374 14.06 -8.76 1.01
C GLN A 374 13.42 -10.15 0.93
N MET A 375 12.38 -10.32 0.10
CA MET A 375 11.76 -11.65 -0.09
C MET A 375 12.73 -12.69 -0.63
N LEU A 376 13.67 -12.31 -1.49
CA LEU A 376 14.76 -13.19 -1.93
C LEU A 376 15.68 -13.55 -0.75
N ALA A 377 16.11 -12.57 0.05
CA ALA A 377 17.01 -12.78 1.15
C ALA A 377 16.37 -13.61 2.28
N ASP A 378 15.14 -13.25 2.70
CA ASP A 378 14.45 -13.88 3.83
C ASP A 378 13.80 -15.21 3.48
N ALA A 379 13.12 -15.31 2.34
CA ALA A 379 12.24 -16.42 1.95
C ALA A 379 12.66 -17.13 0.65
N GLY A 380 13.76 -16.70 0.05
CA GLY A 380 14.32 -17.27 -1.17
C GLY A 380 13.48 -17.03 -2.43
N VAL A 381 13.86 -17.70 -3.51
CA VAL A 381 13.13 -17.60 -4.78
C VAL A 381 11.69 -18.07 -4.67
N ILE A 382 11.39 -19.03 -3.79
CA ILE A 382 10.02 -19.53 -3.56
C ILE A 382 9.17 -18.38 -2.97
N GLY A 383 9.66 -17.69 -1.94
CA GLY A 383 8.95 -16.56 -1.34
C GLY A 383 8.66 -15.44 -2.35
N LEU A 384 9.67 -15.07 -3.16
CA LEU A 384 9.48 -14.07 -4.21
C LEU A 384 8.45 -14.51 -5.26
N LEU A 385 8.50 -15.74 -5.74
CA LEU A 385 7.54 -16.24 -6.74
C LEU A 385 6.11 -16.26 -6.21
N LEU A 386 5.91 -16.63 -4.93
CA LEU A 386 4.62 -16.59 -4.28
C LEU A 386 4.10 -15.15 -4.11
N LEU A 387 4.96 -14.21 -3.72
CA LEU A 387 4.61 -12.79 -3.66
C LEU A 387 4.18 -12.27 -5.03
N LEU A 388 4.95 -12.57 -6.08
CA LEU A 388 4.62 -12.19 -7.45
C LEU A 388 3.33 -12.86 -7.95
N ALA A 389 3.06 -14.10 -7.53
CA ALA A 389 1.81 -14.79 -7.84
C ALA A 389 0.60 -14.09 -7.21
N VAL A 390 0.70 -13.63 -5.96
CA VAL A 390 -0.34 -12.82 -5.29
C VAL A 390 -0.57 -11.50 -6.05
N ALA A 391 0.49 -10.78 -6.37
CA ALA A 391 0.40 -9.51 -7.11
C ALA A 391 -0.21 -9.72 -8.51
N ALA A 392 0.23 -10.74 -9.24
CA ALA A 392 -0.30 -11.09 -10.55
C ALA A 392 -1.78 -11.50 -10.48
N ALA A 393 -2.16 -12.30 -9.48
CA ALA A 393 -3.55 -12.68 -9.25
C ALA A 393 -4.45 -11.46 -9.02
N GLY A 394 -4.02 -10.53 -8.15
CA GLY A 394 -4.71 -9.27 -7.91
C GLY A 394 -4.87 -8.44 -9.18
N LEU A 395 -3.82 -8.29 -9.97
CA LEU A 395 -3.85 -7.57 -11.26
C LEU A 395 -4.76 -8.26 -12.30
N VAL A 396 -4.72 -9.59 -12.38
CA VAL A 396 -5.59 -10.35 -13.29
C VAL A 396 -7.05 -10.20 -12.89
N LEU A 397 -7.39 -10.31 -11.61
CA LEU A 397 -8.75 -10.08 -11.11
C LEU A 397 -9.21 -8.66 -11.41
N ALA A 398 -8.42 -7.66 -11.06
CA ALA A 398 -8.72 -6.25 -11.31
C ALA A 398 -8.91 -5.96 -12.82
N GLY A 399 -8.00 -6.47 -13.66
CA GLY A 399 -8.06 -6.30 -15.11
C GLY A 399 -9.28 -6.98 -15.72
N ARG A 400 -9.58 -8.23 -15.33
CA ARG A 400 -10.79 -8.94 -15.79
C ARG A 400 -12.06 -8.18 -15.40
N THR A 401 -12.14 -7.73 -14.14
CA THR A 401 -13.26 -6.93 -13.67
C THR A 401 -13.40 -5.63 -14.47
N ALA A 402 -12.32 -4.90 -14.71
CA ALA A 402 -12.34 -3.67 -15.50
C ALA A 402 -12.86 -3.89 -16.92
N ILE A 403 -12.53 -5.04 -17.54
CA ILE A 403 -12.86 -5.34 -18.94
C ILE A 403 -14.24 -5.97 -19.08
N HIS A 404 -14.62 -6.91 -18.21
CA HIS A 404 -15.79 -7.77 -18.40
C HIS A 404 -17.00 -7.42 -17.52
N ALA A 405 -16.83 -6.69 -16.38
CA ALA A 405 -17.96 -6.34 -15.53
C ALA A 405 -19.01 -5.53 -16.31
N THR A 406 -20.27 -5.94 -16.29
CA THR A 406 -21.38 -5.19 -16.89
C THR A 406 -21.73 -3.99 -16.05
N ASN A 407 -21.66 -4.13 -14.74
CA ASN A 407 -21.89 -3.08 -13.76
C ASN A 407 -20.79 -1.99 -13.81
N PRO A 408 -21.14 -0.71 -13.99
CA PRO A 408 -20.16 0.38 -14.09
C PRO A 408 -19.31 0.57 -12.84
N TRP A 409 -19.86 0.31 -11.65
CA TRP A 409 -19.08 0.48 -10.41
C TRP A 409 -18.04 -0.64 -10.22
N ALA A 410 -18.40 -1.90 -10.55
CA ALA A 410 -17.45 -3.01 -10.51
C ALA A 410 -16.31 -2.79 -11.51
N ALA A 411 -16.62 -2.36 -12.73
CA ALA A 411 -15.61 -1.99 -13.71
C ALA A 411 -14.72 -0.83 -13.23
N GLY A 412 -15.33 0.16 -12.59
CA GLY A 412 -14.61 1.28 -11.95
C GLY A 412 -13.68 0.81 -10.85
N ALA A 413 -14.14 -0.07 -9.96
CA ALA A 413 -13.33 -0.68 -8.90
C ALA A 413 -12.13 -1.45 -9.49
N GLY A 414 -12.34 -2.22 -10.56
CA GLY A 414 -11.28 -2.90 -11.30
C GLY A 414 -10.22 -1.93 -11.84
N LEU A 415 -10.65 -0.82 -12.46
CA LEU A 415 -9.74 0.21 -12.97
C LEU A 415 -8.91 0.86 -11.84
N VAL A 416 -9.55 1.20 -10.71
CA VAL A 416 -8.86 1.73 -9.52
C VAL A 416 -7.82 0.73 -9.03
N ALA A 417 -8.20 -0.54 -8.90
CA ALA A 417 -7.31 -1.58 -8.39
C ALA A 417 -6.11 -1.83 -9.33
N VAL A 418 -6.29 -1.83 -10.65
CA VAL A 418 -5.16 -1.96 -11.61
C VAL A 418 -4.14 -0.84 -11.41
N CYS A 419 -4.60 0.41 -11.35
CA CYS A 419 -3.70 1.55 -11.17
C CYS A 419 -3.03 1.53 -9.80
N ALA A 420 -3.81 1.31 -8.73
CA ALA A 420 -3.31 1.32 -7.36
C ALA A 420 -2.30 0.20 -7.09
N LEU A 421 -2.57 -1.05 -7.53
CA LEU A 421 -1.65 -2.17 -7.32
C LEU A 421 -0.28 -1.91 -7.95
N LEU A 422 -0.22 -1.35 -9.16
CA LEU A 422 1.05 -1.04 -9.81
C LEU A 422 1.76 0.15 -9.17
N THR A 423 1.00 1.16 -8.69
CA THR A 423 1.58 2.28 -7.96
C THR A 423 2.18 1.82 -6.64
N LEU A 424 1.46 0.97 -5.88
CA LEU A 424 1.94 0.38 -4.64
C LEU A 424 3.10 -0.61 -4.86
N ALA A 425 3.08 -1.39 -5.95
CA ALA A 425 4.19 -2.25 -6.33
C ALA A 425 5.48 -1.44 -6.59
N GLY A 426 5.37 -0.25 -7.19
CA GLY A 426 6.46 0.70 -7.29
C GLY A 426 6.96 1.13 -5.90
N GLU A 427 6.06 1.50 -4.99
CA GLU A 427 6.44 1.93 -3.63
C GLU A 427 7.16 0.81 -2.86
N TRP A 428 6.72 -0.44 -2.99
CA TRP A 428 7.39 -1.61 -2.41
C TRP A 428 8.82 -1.85 -2.96
N ALA A 429 9.19 -1.27 -4.09
CA ALA A 429 10.57 -1.30 -4.56
C ALA A 429 11.51 -0.36 -3.76
N SER A 430 10.94 0.52 -2.91
CA SER A 430 11.69 1.47 -2.09
C SER A 430 11.54 1.25 -0.59
N LEU A 431 10.81 0.21 -0.17
CA LEU A 431 10.62 -0.17 1.23
C LEU A 431 10.62 -1.69 1.36
N GLY A 432 11.25 -2.21 2.40
CA GLY A 432 11.11 -3.61 2.82
C GLY A 432 9.76 -3.85 3.48
N ILE A 433 9.36 -5.11 3.60
CA ILE A 433 8.14 -5.47 4.30
C ILE A 433 8.36 -5.30 5.81
N VAL A 434 7.62 -4.38 6.37
CA VAL A 434 7.45 -4.22 7.81
C VAL A 434 5.98 -4.50 8.08
N ALA A 435 5.69 -5.49 8.91
CA ALA A 435 4.31 -5.86 9.19
C ALA A 435 3.62 -4.79 10.04
N GLY A 436 2.34 -4.56 9.75
CA GLY A 436 1.52 -3.60 10.50
C GLY A 436 1.66 -2.15 10.06
N ILE A 437 2.16 -1.87 8.86
CA ILE A 437 2.28 -0.50 8.33
C ILE A 437 1.15 -0.13 7.36
N PRO A 438 0.82 1.16 7.21
CA PRO A 438 -0.21 1.64 6.29
C PRO A 438 -0.02 1.24 4.82
N LEU A 439 1.21 1.14 4.31
CA LEU A 439 1.48 0.66 2.95
C LEU A 439 0.99 -0.79 2.75
N GLN A 440 1.15 -1.65 3.76
CA GLN A 440 0.61 -3.01 3.74
C GLN A 440 -0.92 -3.00 3.75
N ALA A 441 -1.53 -2.17 4.60
CA ALA A 441 -2.98 -2.00 4.65
C ALA A 441 -3.54 -1.55 3.30
N ALA A 442 -2.91 -0.55 2.65
CA ALA A 442 -3.28 -0.09 1.33
C ALA A 442 -3.25 -1.22 0.30
N THR A 443 -2.19 -2.02 0.31
CA THR A 443 -2.05 -3.16 -0.60
C THR A 443 -3.16 -4.20 -0.38
N CYS A 444 -3.43 -4.56 0.87
CA CYS A 444 -4.48 -5.53 1.22
C CYS A 444 -5.89 -5.01 0.88
N LEU A 445 -6.18 -3.73 1.14
CA LEU A 445 -7.44 -3.11 0.76
C LEU A 445 -7.66 -3.13 -0.76
N VAL A 446 -6.63 -2.86 -1.55
CA VAL A 446 -6.73 -2.87 -3.02
C VAL A 446 -6.89 -4.29 -3.56
N LEU A 447 -6.21 -5.28 -2.99
CA LEU A 447 -6.45 -6.69 -3.31
C LEU A 447 -7.89 -7.10 -2.99
N GLY A 448 -8.42 -6.65 -1.85
CA GLY A 448 -9.81 -6.84 -1.48
C GLY A 448 -10.79 -6.13 -2.42
N LEU A 449 -10.45 -4.93 -2.90
CA LEU A 449 -11.26 -4.21 -3.88
C LEU A 449 -11.33 -4.96 -5.23
N ALA A 450 -10.21 -5.53 -5.68
CA ALA A 450 -10.17 -6.39 -6.86
C ALA A 450 -11.07 -7.63 -6.69
N ALA A 451 -11.04 -8.25 -5.49
CA ALA A 451 -11.88 -9.38 -5.16
C ALA A 451 -13.37 -9.01 -5.09
N ALA A 452 -13.73 -7.86 -4.51
CA ALA A 452 -15.10 -7.36 -4.44
C ALA A 452 -15.68 -7.08 -5.84
N GLY A 453 -14.88 -6.49 -6.74
CA GLY A 453 -15.26 -6.29 -8.11
C GLY A 453 -15.51 -7.61 -8.85
N ALA A 454 -14.65 -8.62 -8.66
CA ALA A 454 -14.83 -9.95 -9.26
C ALA A 454 -16.11 -10.66 -8.74
N ALA A 455 -16.42 -10.53 -7.45
CA ALA A 455 -17.64 -11.09 -6.86
C ALA A 455 -18.92 -10.51 -7.49
N THR A 456 -18.91 -9.21 -7.79
CA THR A 456 -20.06 -8.57 -8.46
C THR A 456 -20.25 -9.05 -9.91
N VAL A 457 -19.16 -9.35 -10.61
CA VAL A 457 -19.26 -9.89 -11.99
C VAL A 457 -19.91 -11.27 -11.99
N GLU A 458 -19.59 -12.14 -11.03
CA GLU A 458 -20.17 -13.49 -10.93
C GLU A 458 -21.65 -13.43 -10.56
N GLU A 459 -22.04 -12.56 -9.58
CA GLU A 459 -23.45 -12.34 -9.23
C GLU A 459 -24.31 -11.92 -10.45
N GLU A 460 -23.76 -11.10 -11.37
CA GLU A 460 -24.46 -10.67 -12.59
C GLU A 460 -24.63 -11.79 -13.64
N THR A 461 -23.80 -12.83 -13.60
CA THR A 461 -23.89 -13.95 -14.56
C THR A 461 -24.84 -15.05 -14.10
N ASP A 462 -25.15 -15.09 -12.79
CA ASP A 462 -26.04 -16.09 -12.19
C ASP A 462 -27.53 -15.64 -12.19
N ASP A 463 -27.80 -14.32 -12.34
CA ASP A 463 -29.13 -13.72 -12.53
C ASP A 463 -29.54 -13.70 -14.02
#